data_baaa1bdd44675cfacf66d7e25774161b
#
_entry.id   baaa1bdd44675cfacf66d7e25774161b
#
_cell.length_a   1.000
_cell.length_b   1.000
_cell.length_c   1.000
_cell.angle_alpha   90.00
_cell.angle_beta   90.00
_cell.angle_gamma   90.00
#
_symmetry.space_group_name_H-M   'P 1'
#
loop_
_entity.id
_entity.type
_entity.pdbx_description
1 polymer ?
#
loop_
_entity_poly.entity_id
_entity_poly.type
_entity_poly.pdbx_seq_one_letter_code
_entity_poly.pdbx_strand_id
1 'polypeptide(L)'
;IERIAKIAHAHNIPLIVDNTFATPYLVRPIEYGADIVVHSATKFIGGHGTTIGGVIIDSGNFDWTSSDKYPWLTEPNVSYHGVSFAKDTAPAAFVTYIRAILLRDMGATISPVHSFIFLQGLETLSLRVERHVENALKVVQYLKDQPLVEKVNHPSISEDPEQQALYKKYF
;
A
#
# COMPACT_ATOMS: atom_id res chain seq x y z
N ILE A 1 6.76 -8.50 -5.88
CA ILE A 1 6.44 -8.35 -4.46
C ILE A 1 7.00 -9.56 -3.70
N GLU A 2 6.62 -10.79 -4.00
CA GLU A 2 6.97 -12.03 -3.28
C GLU A 2 8.48 -12.26 -3.12
N ARG A 3 9.28 -11.99 -4.16
CA ARG A 3 10.74 -12.15 -4.09
C ARG A 3 11.36 -11.18 -3.08
N ILE A 4 10.85 -9.95 -3.05
CA ILE A 4 11.31 -8.93 -2.09
C ILE A 4 10.84 -9.28 -0.67
N ALA A 5 9.60 -9.75 -0.51
CA ALA A 5 9.08 -10.21 0.78
C ALA A 5 9.96 -11.33 1.38
N LYS A 6 10.31 -12.34 0.56
CA LYS A 6 11.20 -13.43 1.00
C LYS A 6 12.56 -12.93 1.49
N ILE A 7 13.14 -11.94 0.80
CA ILE A 7 14.43 -11.36 1.20
C ILE A 7 14.27 -10.58 2.52
N ALA A 8 13.25 -9.73 2.64
CA ALA A 8 12.98 -8.95 3.83
C ALA A 8 12.75 -9.86 5.05
N HIS A 9 11.89 -10.87 4.91
CA HIS A 9 11.58 -11.83 5.98
C HIS A 9 12.78 -12.68 6.39
N ALA A 10 13.65 -13.06 5.46
CA ALA A 10 14.90 -13.76 5.79
C ALA A 10 15.82 -12.93 6.70
N HIS A 11 15.62 -11.63 6.74
CA HIS A 11 16.33 -10.70 7.63
C HIS A 11 15.48 -10.20 8.80
N ASN A 12 14.31 -10.79 9.07
CA ASN A 12 13.36 -10.32 10.07
C ASN A 12 13.01 -8.83 9.90
N ILE A 13 12.68 -8.44 8.66
CA ILE A 13 12.27 -7.07 8.30
C ILE A 13 10.90 -7.15 7.61
N PRO A 14 9.90 -6.34 8.02
CA PRO A 14 8.61 -6.29 7.35
C PRO A 14 8.75 -5.62 5.98
N LEU A 15 7.98 -6.09 5.00
CA LEU A 15 7.84 -5.43 3.71
C LEU A 15 6.69 -4.43 3.75
N ILE A 16 7.01 -3.16 3.56
CA ILE A 16 6.02 -2.09 3.38
C ILE A 16 5.90 -1.77 1.88
N VAL A 17 4.71 -1.75 1.36
CA VAL A 17 4.44 -1.42 -0.05
C VAL A 17 3.55 -0.18 -0.13
N ASP A 18 4.04 0.85 -0.81
CA ASP A 18 3.18 1.96 -1.25
C ASP A 18 2.42 1.51 -2.50
N ASN A 19 1.12 1.31 -2.34
CA ASN A 19 0.22 0.82 -3.39
C ASN A 19 -0.71 1.92 -3.93
N THR A 20 -0.29 3.17 -3.81
CA THR A 20 -1.09 4.33 -4.19
C THR A 20 -1.56 4.28 -5.64
N PHE A 21 -0.67 3.91 -6.57
CA PHE A 21 -0.99 3.93 -8.01
C PHE A 21 -1.77 2.71 -8.47
N ALA A 22 -1.41 1.52 -8.00
CA ALA A 22 -2.14 0.32 -8.36
C ALA A 22 -3.52 0.24 -7.69
N THR A 23 -3.67 0.89 -6.53
CA THR A 23 -4.89 0.86 -5.72
C THR A 23 -5.24 -0.55 -5.22
N PRO A 24 -6.11 -0.72 -4.24
CA PRO A 24 -6.54 -2.05 -3.82
C PRO A 24 -7.40 -2.77 -4.88
N TYR A 25 -7.79 -2.06 -5.95
CA TYR A 25 -8.55 -2.65 -7.05
C TYR A 25 -7.66 -3.48 -7.98
N LEU A 26 -6.52 -2.96 -8.41
CA LEU A 26 -5.63 -3.69 -9.34
C LEU A 26 -4.73 -4.69 -8.62
N VAL A 27 -4.11 -4.30 -7.51
CA VAL A 27 -3.16 -5.15 -6.78
C VAL A 27 -3.42 -5.07 -5.28
N ARG A 28 -3.42 -6.22 -4.62
CA ARG A 28 -3.47 -6.33 -3.17
C ARG A 28 -2.15 -6.93 -2.66
N PRO A 29 -1.15 -6.12 -2.33
CA PRO A 29 0.21 -6.59 -2.02
C PRO A 29 0.30 -7.58 -0.87
N ILE A 30 -0.64 -7.54 0.09
CA ILE A 30 -0.72 -8.50 1.21
C ILE A 30 -0.87 -9.94 0.71
N GLU A 31 -1.61 -10.16 -0.37
CA GLU A 31 -1.78 -11.49 -0.98
C GLU A 31 -0.47 -12.05 -1.57
N TYR A 32 0.52 -11.18 -1.72
CA TYR A 32 1.85 -11.48 -2.26
C TYR A 32 2.98 -11.33 -1.22
N GLY A 33 2.63 -11.29 0.08
CA GLY A 33 3.59 -11.31 1.17
C GLY A 33 4.03 -9.94 1.69
N ALA A 34 3.39 -8.84 1.29
CA ALA A 34 3.59 -7.57 1.97
C ALA A 34 2.97 -7.61 3.37
N ASP A 35 3.65 -7.04 4.35
CA ASP A 35 3.18 -7.00 5.73
C ASP A 35 2.34 -5.75 5.99
N ILE A 36 2.76 -4.64 5.41
CA ILE A 36 2.10 -3.35 5.54
C ILE A 36 1.90 -2.75 4.15
N VAL A 37 0.71 -2.20 3.91
CA VAL A 37 0.39 -1.47 2.68
C VAL A 37 0.00 -0.05 3.04
N VAL A 38 0.56 0.91 2.33
CA VAL A 38 0.21 2.32 2.45
C VAL A 38 -0.41 2.85 1.16
N HIS A 39 -1.33 3.78 1.30
CA HIS A 39 -1.91 4.50 0.17
C HIS A 39 -1.94 6.00 0.49
N SER A 40 -1.52 6.82 -0.44
CA SER A 40 -1.96 8.21 -0.47
C SER A 40 -3.42 8.24 -0.94
N ALA A 41 -4.37 8.35 0.01
CA ALA A 41 -5.79 8.43 -0.31
C ALA A 41 -6.12 9.70 -1.13
N THR A 42 -5.27 10.71 -1.05
CA THR A 42 -5.30 11.95 -1.87
C THR A 42 -5.43 11.66 -3.37
N LYS A 43 -4.85 10.54 -3.85
CA LYS A 43 -4.76 10.21 -5.27
C LYS A 43 -6.03 9.49 -5.75
N PHE A 44 -5.92 8.23 -6.14
CA PHE A 44 -7.02 7.49 -6.76
C PHE A 44 -8.17 7.16 -5.81
N ILE A 45 -7.91 6.96 -4.50
CA ILE A 45 -8.98 6.67 -3.53
C ILE A 45 -9.95 7.85 -3.47
N GLY A 46 -9.47 9.06 -3.21
CA GLY A 46 -10.29 10.28 -3.23
C GLY A 46 -10.73 10.67 -4.64
N GLY A 47 -9.84 10.55 -5.61
CA GLY A 47 -10.12 10.70 -7.04
C GLY A 47 -10.21 12.13 -7.56
N HIS A 48 -10.20 13.15 -6.70
CA HIS A 48 -10.43 14.56 -7.08
C HIS A 48 -9.30 15.51 -6.65
N GLY A 49 -8.38 15.06 -5.79
CA GLY A 49 -7.32 15.92 -5.24
C GLY A 49 -7.82 17.07 -4.34
N THR A 50 -9.05 16.98 -3.89
CA THR A 50 -9.70 18.04 -3.06
C THR A 50 -9.38 17.93 -1.58
N THR A 51 -8.77 16.81 -1.15
CA THR A 51 -8.39 16.59 0.24
C THR A 51 -7.12 15.75 0.33
N ILE A 52 -6.38 15.92 1.42
CA ILE A 52 -5.13 15.20 1.67
C ILE A 52 -5.35 14.18 2.78
N GLY A 53 -4.86 12.96 2.56
CA GLY A 53 -4.90 11.90 3.55
C GLY A 53 -4.23 10.63 3.07
N GLY A 54 -4.10 9.68 3.99
CA GLY A 54 -3.48 8.39 3.75
C GLY A 54 -4.19 7.27 4.48
N VAL A 55 -3.88 6.05 4.08
CA VAL A 55 -4.34 4.82 4.73
C VAL A 55 -3.14 3.91 4.97
N ILE A 56 -3.08 3.31 6.15
CA ILE A 56 -2.12 2.29 6.51
C ILE A 56 -2.91 1.01 6.79
N ILE A 57 -2.55 -0.07 6.12
CA ILE A 57 -3.14 -1.39 6.30
C ILE A 57 -2.06 -2.33 6.81
N ASP A 58 -2.31 -2.94 7.95
CA ASP A 58 -1.46 -3.97 8.55
C ASP A 58 -2.06 -5.34 8.25
N SER A 59 -1.26 -6.25 7.69
CA SER A 59 -1.68 -7.63 7.43
C SER A 59 -1.92 -8.41 8.72
N GLY A 60 -1.25 -8.02 9.81
CA GLY A 60 -1.22 -8.77 11.06
C GLY A 60 -0.37 -10.05 11.00
N ASN A 61 0.34 -10.30 9.92
CA ASN A 61 1.08 -11.56 9.71
C ASN A 61 2.54 -11.49 10.12
N PHE A 62 3.13 -10.29 10.26
CA PHE A 62 4.54 -10.16 10.62
C PHE A 62 4.75 -10.42 12.12
N ASP A 63 5.68 -11.33 12.42
CA ASP A 63 6.07 -11.61 13.80
C ASP A 63 7.07 -10.57 14.31
N TRP A 64 6.57 -9.56 15.00
CA TRP A 64 7.37 -8.50 15.60
C TRP A 64 8.33 -8.99 16.70
N THR A 65 8.13 -10.22 17.21
CA THR A 65 8.96 -10.82 18.26
C THR A 65 10.10 -11.66 17.70
N SER A 66 10.15 -11.85 16.38
CA SER A 66 11.15 -12.70 15.70
C SER A 66 12.59 -12.20 15.79
N SER A 67 12.79 -10.95 16.25
CA SER A 67 14.11 -10.35 16.46
C SER A 67 14.04 -9.21 17.49
N ASP A 68 15.20 -8.74 17.90
CA ASP A 68 15.38 -7.60 18.82
C ASP A 68 15.29 -6.21 18.15
N LYS A 69 14.94 -6.17 16.87
CA LYS A 69 14.89 -4.93 16.08
C LYS A 69 13.75 -3.98 16.45
N TYR A 70 12.73 -4.46 17.14
CA TYR A 70 11.47 -3.74 17.38
C TYR A 70 11.16 -3.57 18.87
N PRO A 71 12.11 -3.06 19.71
CA PRO A 71 11.89 -2.93 21.15
C PRO A 71 10.68 -2.05 21.48
N TRP A 72 10.40 -1.04 20.65
CA TRP A 72 9.25 -0.15 20.80
C TRP A 72 7.89 -0.85 20.66
N LEU A 73 7.83 -2.06 20.07
CA LEU A 73 6.64 -2.92 20.05
C LEU A 73 6.69 -4.07 21.07
N THR A 74 7.88 -4.60 21.32
CA THR A 74 8.05 -5.85 22.09
C THR A 74 8.25 -5.63 23.58
N GLU A 75 8.83 -4.47 23.96
CA GLU A 75 9.04 -4.11 25.35
C GLU A 75 7.81 -3.39 25.95
N PRO A 76 7.61 -3.45 27.28
CA PRO A 76 6.56 -2.73 27.97
C PRO A 76 6.69 -1.20 27.76
N ASN A 77 5.65 -0.58 27.21
CA ASN A 77 5.64 0.87 26.97
C ASN A 77 5.16 1.62 28.22
N VAL A 78 6.09 2.30 28.89
CA VAL A 78 5.80 3.05 30.12
C VAL A 78 4.79 4.19 29.92
N SER A 79 4.76 4.81 28.75
CA SER A 79 3.81 5.88 28.44
C SER A 79 2.39 5.36 28.16
N TYR A 80 2.23 4.04 28.02
CA TYR A 80 0.96 3.39 27.78
C TYR A 80 0.73 2.18 28.71
N HIS A 81 0.77 2.46 30.02
CA HIS A 81 0.44 1.50 31.09
C HIS A 81 1.27 0.21 31.10
N GLY A 82 2.46 0.19 30.52
CA GLY A 82 3.30 -0.99 30.45
C GLY A 82 2.91 -2.02 29.40
N VAL A 83 2.03 -1.66 28.44
CA VAL A 83 1.59 -2.56 27.35
C VAL A 83 2.78 -2.89 26.43
N SER A 84 2.95 -4.18 26.14
CA SER A 84 3.79 -4.69 25.03
C SER A 84 2.89 -4.91 23.82
N PHE A 85 2.94 -3.98 22.85
CA PHE A 85 2.01 -4.03 21.71
C PHE A 85 2.08 -5.34 20.93
N ALA A 86 3.28 -5.88 20.73
CA ALA A 86 3.45 -7.15 20.01
C ALA A 86 2.80 -8.34 20.74
N LYS A 87 2.72 -8.31 22.08
CA LYS A 87 2.15 -9.39 22.88
C LYS A 87 0.67 -9.18 23.19
N ASP A 88 0.34 -7.95 23.57
CA ASP A 88 -0.98 -7.64 24.15
C ASP A 88 -2.02 -7.23 23.11
N THR A 89 -1.57 -6.83 21.90
CA THR A 89 -2.47 -6.34 20.85
C THR A 89 -2.32 -7.06 19.51
N ALA A 90 -1.61 -8.21 19.49
CA ALA A 90 -1.55 -9.03 18.27
C ALA A 90 -2.96 -9.45 17.81
N PRO A 91 -3.22 -9.56 16.50
CA PRO A 91 -2.29 -9.36 15.39
C PRO A 91 -2.11 -7.89 14.95
N ALA A 92 -2.79 -6.94 15.57
CA ALA A 92 -2.85 -5.53 15.19
C ALA A 92 -1.77 -4.65 15.88
N ALA A 93 -0.64 -5.23 16.26
CA ALA A 93 0.39 -4.58 17.07
C ALA A 93 0.87 -3.24 16.49
N PHE A 94 1.20 -3.22 15.21
CA PHE A 94 1.75 -2.06 14.51
C PHE A 94 0.74 -0.90 14.42
N VAL A 95 -0.47 -1.17 13.94
CA VAL A 95 -1.50 -0.13 13.82
C VAL A 95 -2.02 0.32 15.18
N THR A 96 -2.03 -0.56 16.18
CA THR A 96 -2.40 -0.18 17.56
C THR A 96 -1.36 0.77 18.15
N TYR A 97 -0.07 0.48 17.97
CA TYR A 97 1.00 1.41 18.38
C TYR A 97 0.88 2.77 17.71
N ILE A 98 0.65 2.80 16.38
CA ILE A 98 0.44 4.05 15.65
C ILE A 98 -0.71 4.86 16.27
N ARG A 99 -1.84 4.21 16.57
CA ARG A 99 -3.02 4.90 17.13
C ARG A 99 -2.84 5.31 18.58
N ALA A 100 -2.28 4.42 19.40
CA ALA A 100 -2.15 4.65 20.83
C ALA A 100 -1.02 5.61 21.21
N ILE A 101 0.05 5.64 20.43
CA ILE A 101 1.25 6.44 20.71
C ILE A 101 1.40 7.58 19.69
N LEU A 102 1.65 7.26 18.42
CA LEU A 102 2.01 8.28 17.44
C LEU A 102 0.86 9.25 17.17
N LEU A 103 -0.35 8.74 16.95
CA LEU A 103 -1.52 9.58 16.71
C LEU A 103 -1.82 10.46 17.93
N ARG A 104 -1.78 9.87 19.13
CA ARG A 104 -2.01 10.60 20.39
C ARG A 104 -0.99 11.70 20.62
N ASP A 105 0.28 11.39 20.43
CA ASP A 105 1.38 12.30 20.82
C ASP A 105 1.66 13.36 19.74
N MET A 106 1.49 13.00 18.46
CA MET A 106 1.72 13.91 17.32
C MET A 106 0.44 14.62 16.85
N GLY A 107 -0.74 14.10 17.18
CA GLY A 107 -2.03 14.68 16.80
C GLY A 107 -2.35 14.62 15.29
N ALA A 108 -1.66 13.78 14.52
CA ALA A 108 -1.82 13.66 13.07
C ALA A 108 -3.10 12.89 12.69
N THR A 109 -4.25 13.38 13.14
CA THR A 109 -5.56 12.77 12.87
C THR A 109 -6.21 13.36 11.62
N ILE A 110 -6.97 12.52 10.90
CA ILE A 110 -7.72 12.97 9.73
C ILE A 110 -9.02 13.68 10.17
N SER A 111 -9.38 14.74 9.44
CA SER A 111 -10.69 15.39 9.62
C SER A 111 -11.83 14.43 9.24
N PRO A 112 -12.95 14.40 10.00
CA PRO A 112 -14.15 13.64 9.63
C PRO A 112 -14.69 14.00 8.23
N VAL A 113 -14.60 15.27 7.82
CA VAL A 113 -14.99 15.70 6.48
C VAL A 113 -14.11 15.10 5.41
N HIS A 114 -12.79 15.04 5.63
CA HIS A 114 -11.87 14.39 4.70
C HIS A 114 -12.12 12.88 4.61
N SER A 115 -12.39 12.25 5.74
CA SER A 115 -12.76 10.82 5.76
C SER A 115 -14.02 10.55 4.94
N PHE A 116 -15.04 11.40 5.06
CA PHE A 116 -16.27 11.30 4.28
C PHE A 116 -15.99 11.45 2.78
N ILE A 117 -15.19 12.43 2.37
CA ILE A 117 -14.80 12.62 0.96
C ILE A 117 -14.08 11.36 0.42
N PHE A 118 -13.18 10.77 1.19
CA PHE A 118 -12.49 9.55 0.78
C PHE A 118 -13.43 8.35 0.66
N LEU A 119 -14.40 8.20 1.57
CA LEU A 119 -15.40 7.15 1.48
C LEU A 119 -16.26 7.29 0.22
N GLN A 120 -16.68 8.51 -0.12
CA GLN A 120 -17.39 8.77 -1.38
C GLN A 120 -16.52 8.45 -2.62
N GLY A 121 -15.24 8.84 -2.61
CA GLY A 121 -14.33 8.51 -3.68
C GLY A 121 -14.12 7.00 -3.84
N LEU A 122 -14.10 6.27 -2.74
CA LEU A 122 -13.92 4.82 -2.72
C LEU A 122 -15.07 4.08 -3.40
N GLU A 123 -16.30 4.57 -3.30
CA GLU A 123 -17.48 3.95 -3.94
C GLU A 123 -17.34 3.79 -5.45
N THR A 124 -16.65 4.72 -6.10
CA THR A 124 -16.44 4.70 -7.56
C THR A 124 -15.03 4.28 -7.97
N LEU A 125 -14.18 3.87 -7.04
CA LEU A 125 -12.77 3.58 -7.31
C LEU A 125 -12.60 2.54 -8.42
N SER A 126 -13.32 1.41 -8.35
CA SER A 126 -13.22 0.33 -9.34
C SER A 126 -13.58 0.81 -10.74
N LEU A 127 -14.69 1.53 -10.88
CA LEU A 127 -15.15 2.07 -12.16
C LEU A 127 -14.15 3.04 -12.79
N ARG A 128 -13.57 3.91 -11.96
CA ARG A 128 -12.59 4.90 -12.40
C ARG A 128 -11.28 4.24 -12.82
N VAL A 129 -10.76 3.33 -12.01
CA VAL A 129 -9.48 2.66 -12.28
C VAL A 129 -9.59 1.76 -13.50
N GLU A 130 -10.68 1.01 -13.65
CA GLU A 130 -10.95 0.21 -14.85
C GLU A 130 -10.91 1.08 -16.11
N ARG A 131 -11.60 2.23 -16.09
CA ARG A 131 -11.60 3.16 -17.22
C ARG A 131 -10.21 3.77 -17.46
N HIS A 132 -9.45 4.08 -16.42
CA HIS A 132 -8.08 4.57 -16.57
C HIS A 132 -7.18 3.54 -17.25
N VAL A 133 -7.27 2.26 -16.85
CA VAL A 133 -6.50 1.17 -17.47
C VAL A 133 -6.90 1.01 -18.94
N GLU A 134 -8.19 0.93 -19.24
CA GLU A 134 -8.69 0.83 -20.62
C GLU A 134 -8.15 1.98 -21.50
N ASN A 135 -8.24 3.20 -21.01
CA ASN A 135 -7.75 4.36 -21.74
C ASN A 135 -6.23 4.35 -21.91
N ALA A 136 -5.49 3.95 -20.85
CA ALA A 136 -4.03 3.85 -20.90
C ALA A 136 -3.58 2.85 -21.98
N LEU A 137 -4.21 1.69 -22.07
CA LEU A 137 -3.90 0.67 -23.09
C LEU A 137 -4.18 1.18 -24.51
N LYS A 138 -5.26 1.94 -24.73
CA LYS A 138 -5.54 2.58 -26.01
C LYS A 138 -4.48 3.61 -26.39
N VAL A 139 -4.04 4.43 -25.42
CA VAL A 139 -2.97 5.41 -25.64
C VAL A 139 -1.64 4.72 -25.92
N VAL A 140 -1.30 3.64 -25.21
CA VAL A 140 -0.09 2.83 -25.46
C VAL A 140 -0.09 2.33 -26.90
N GLN A 141 -1.19 1.75 -27.38
CA GLN A 141 -1.28 1.26 -28.75
C GLN A 141 -1.17 2.41 -29.76
N TYR A 142 -1.88 3.51 -29.53
CA TYR A 142 -1.82 4.68 -30.40
C TYR A 142 -0.38 5.21 -30.52
N LEU A 143 0.32 5.38 -29.39
CA LEU A 143 1.69 5.89 -29.40
C LEU A 143 2.67 4.93 -30.07
N LYS A 144 2.49 3.62 -29.90
CA LYS A 144 3.33 2.61 -30.55
C LYS A 144 3.31 2.74 -32.08
N ASP A 145 2.17 3.13 -32.63
CA ASP A 145 1.96 3.24 -34.07
C ASP A 145 2.36 4.62 -34.65
N GLN A 146 2.82 5.55 -33.80
CA GLN A 146 3.19 6.91 -34.26
C GLN A 146 4.64 6.98 -34.77
N PRO A 147 4.88 7.50 -35.99
CA PRO A 147 6.21 7.53 -36.59
C PRO A 147 7.21 8.46 -35.87
N LEU A 148 6.73 9.41 -35.07
CA LEU A 148 7.56 10.35 -34.30
C LEU A 148 7.87 9.85 -32.88
N VAL A 149 7.32 8.71 -32.48
CA VAL A 149 7.55 8.11 -31.16
C VAL A 149 8.64 7.06 -31.28
N GLU A 150 9.78 7.31 -30.69
CA GLU A 150 10.91 6.39 -30.71
C GLU A 150 10.66 5.13 -29.86
N LYS A 151 10.07 5.31 -28.68
CA LYS A 151 9.84 4.20 -27.75
C LYS A 151 8.65 4.45 -26.83
N VAL A 152 7.86 3.41 -26.60
CA VAL A 152 6.81 3.39 -25.57
C VAL A 152 7.20 2.39 -24.49
N ASN A 153 7.34 2.87 -23.25
CA ASN A 153 7.63 2.03 -22.09
C ASN A 153 6.33 1.68 -21.34
N HIS A 154 5.80 0.51 -21.60
CA HIS A 154 4.64 -0.02 -20.86
C HIS A 154 4.73 -1.54 -20.74
N PRO A 155 4.42 -2.14 -19.56
CA PRO A 155 4.61 -3.58 -19.35
C PRO A 155 3.72 -4.45 -20.25
N SER A 156 2.56 -3.98 -20.71
CA SER A 156 1.68 -4.73 -21.60
C SER A 156 2.28 -5.00 -22.99
N ILE A 157 3.26 -4.22 -23.40
CA ILE A 157 3.96 -4.34 -24.70
C ILE A 157 5.46 -4.62 -24.55
N SER A 158 5.90 -5.01 -23.36
CA SER A 158 7.29 -5.38 -23.09
C SER A 158 7.66 -6.63 -23.90
N GLU A 159 8.85 -6.63 -24.49
CA GLU A 159 9.43 -7.81 -25.17
C GLU A 159 10.13 -8.74 -24.17
N ASP A 160 10.36 -8.29 -22.93
CA ASP A 160 10.96 -9.10 -21.88
C ASP A 160 9.95 -10.13 -21.33
N PRO A 161 10.23 -11.44 -21.45
CA PRO A 161 9.32 -12.48 -20.97
C PRO A 161 9.07 -12.42 -19.45
N GLU A 162 10.06 -12.00 -18.65
CA GLU A 162 9.89 -11.85 -17.20
C GLU A 162 8.90 -10.72 -16.91
N GLN A 163 9.02 -9.58 -17.58
CA GLN A 163 8.09 -8.45 -17.44
C GLN A 163 6.67 -8.81 -17.87
N GLN A 164 6.54 -9.54 -18.97
CA GLN A 164 5.22 -10.03 -19.42
C GLN A 164 4.59 -10.98 -18.41
N ALA A 165 5.36 -11.89 -17.82
CA ALA A 165 4.88 -12.81 -16.81
C ALA A 165 4.43 -12.07 -15.53
N LEU A 166 5.21 -11.08 -15.09
CA LEU A 166 4.88 -10.24 -13.94
C LEU A 166 3.63 -9.38 -14.20
N TYR A 167 3.51 -8.81 -15.40
CA TYR A 167 2.32 -8.05 -15.78
C TYR A 167 1.05 -8.91 -15.72
N LYS A 168 1.08 -10.08 -16.33
CA LYS A 168 -0.06 -11.02 -16.30
C LYS A 168 -0.39 -11.55 -14.90
N LYS A 169 0.62 -11.57 -14.00
CA LYS A 169 0.43 -12.05 -12.64
C LYS A 169 -0.24 -11.02 -11.73
N TYR A 170 0.12 -9.75 -11.89
CA TYR A 170 -0.30 -8.70 -10.96
C TYR A 170 -1.45 -7.84 -11.51
N PHE A 171 -1.65 -7.82 -12.81
CA PHE A 171 -2.64 -7.02 -13.53
C PHE A 171 -3.43 -7.87 -14.55
#